data_20054d12aa4a63f0890e6c3ef66346cf
#
_entry.id   20054d12aa4a63f0890e6c3ef66346cf
#
_cell.length_a   1.000
_cell.length_b   1.000
_cell.length_c   1.000
_cell.angle_alpha   90.00
_cell.angle_beta   90.00
_cell.angle_gamma   90.00
#
_symmetry.space_group_name_H-M   'P 1'
#
loop_
_entity.id
_entity.type
_entity.pdbx_description
1 polymer ?
#
loop_
_entity_poly.entity_id
_entity_poly.type
_entity_poly.pdbx_seq_one_letter_code
_entity_poly.pdbx_strand_id
1 'polypeptide(L)'
;MAALEMMRQGWSREEVSSRTLFTTHTPVAAGHDRFEWGLVESVVQDLIGPFEKKVANDGNQCSMSHLGIGMAGNVNAVSILNAEVASGMFPGVDIRPITNGVHHPTWVSPTMARLYDEELQGWRSDGSVLLEAGTLSETGLERARSESRAVLR
;
A
#
# COMPACT_ATOMS: atom_id res chain seq x y z
N MET A 1 -15.70 -2.83 4.63
CA MET A 1 -17.14 -2.44 4.74
C MET A 1 -17.92 -2.72 3.45
N ALA A 2 -17.48 -2.33 2.24
CA ALA A 2 -18.20 -2.63 0.99
C ALA A 2 -18.53 -4.13 0.80
N ALA A 3 -17.58 -5.03 1.08
CA ALA A 3 -17.80 -6.47 0.98
C ALA A 3 -18.91 -6.98 1.92
N LEU A 4 -18.98 -6.45 3.14
CA LEU A 4 -20.04 -6.80 4.09
C LEU A 4 -21.41 -6.31 3.60
N GLU A 5 -21.48 -5.12 3.04
CA GLU A 5 -22.70 -4.57 2.48
C GLU A 5 -23.18 -5.37 1.25
N MET A 6 -22.28 -5.82 0.40
CA MET A 6 -22.62 -6.72 -0.71
C MET A 6 -23.28 -8.01 -0.18
N MET A 7 -22.72 -8.63 0.86
CA MET A 7 -23.32 -9.82 1.49
C MET A 7 -24.70 -9.51 2.08
N ARG A 8 -24.88 -8.39 2.74
CA ARG A 8 -26.18 -7.94 3.24
C ARG A 8 -27.22 -7.79 2.11
N GLN A 9 -26.77 -7.40 0.92
CA GLN A 9 -27.62 -7.31 -0.29
C GLN A 9 -27.90 -8.66 -0.94
N GLY A 10 -27.43 -9.77 -0.37
CA GLY A 10 -27.71 -11.13 -0.82
C GLY A 10 -26.67 -11.75 -1.72
N TRP A 11 -25.50 -11.09 -1.90
CA TRP A 11 -24.38 -11.69 -2.63
C TRP A 11 -23.79 -12.84 -1.81
N SER A 12 -23.47 -13.94 -2.47
CA SER A 12 -22.75 -15.02 -1.82
C SER A 12 -21.32 -14.60 -1.49
N ARG A 13 -20.73 -15.28 -0.53
CA ARG A 13 -19.32 -15.07 -0.17
C ARG A 13 -18.37 -15.27 -1.37
N GLU A 14 -18.65 -16.27 -2.19
CA GLU A 14 -17.84 -16.57 -3.38
C GLU A 14 -17.90 -15.43 -4.40
N GLU A 15 -19.08 -14.87 -4.63
CA GLU A 15 -19.26 -13.71 -5.50
C GLU A 15 -18.53 -12.48 -4.97
N VAL A 16 -18.62 -12.20 -3.66
CA VAL A 16 -17.90 -11.09 -3.03
C VAL A 16 -16.40 -11.29 -3.13
N SER A 17 -15.91 -12.48 -2.75
CA SER A 17 -14.50 -12.82 -2.80
C SER A 17 -13.93 -12.72 -4.22
N SER A 18 -14.65 -13.19 -5.25
CA SER A 18 -14.18 -13.11 -6.64
C SER A 18 -14.04 -11.67 -7.17
N ARG A 19 -14.65 -10.69 -6.52
CA ARG A 19 -14.68 -9.27 -6.92
C ARG A 19 -13.91 -8.35 -5.98
N THR A 20 -13.29 -8.88 -4.95
CA THR A 20 -12.56 -8.11 -3.96
C THR A 20 -11.09 -8.46 -3.92
N LEU A 21 -10.28 -7.44 -3.76
CA LEU A 21 -8.84 -7.51 -3.58
C LEU A 21 -8.49 -6.77 -2.29
N PHE A 22 -7.71 -7.38 -1.44
CA PHE A 22 -7.11 -6.69 -0.29
C PHE A 22 -5.67 -6.30 -0.62
N THR A 23 -5.38 -5.00 -0.53
CA THR A 23 -4.02 -4.49 -0.71
C THR A 23 -3.47 -3.99 0.61
N THR A 24 -2.34 -4.55 1.05
CA THR A 24 -1.65 -4.03 2.23
C THR A 24 -0.56 -3.05 1.83
N HIS A 25 -0.55 -1.89 2.49
CA HIS A 25 0.47 -0.85 2.36
C HIS A 25 1.36 -0.75 3.61
N THR A 26 0.98 -1.40 4.68
CA THR A 26 1.55 -1.18 6.01
C THR A 26 2.50 -2.29 6.41
N PRO A 27 3.80 -1.99 6.59
CA PRO A 27 4.81 -2.99 6.96
C PRO A 27 4.99 -3.15 8.49
N VAL A 28 4.10 -2.56 9.29
CA VAL A 28 4.22 -2.58 10.76
C VAL A 28 2.90 -2.96 11.42
N ALA A 29 2.96 -3.79 12.46
CA ALA A 29 1.78 -4.30 13.15
C ALA A 29 0.89 -3.19 13.75
N ALA A 30 1.49 -2.09 14.22
CA ALA A 30 0.76 -0.95 14.79
C ALA A 30 -0.11 -0.18 13.78
N GLY A 31 0.12 -0.36 12.48
CA GLY A 31 -0.69 0.26 11.43
C GLY A 31 -1.90 -0.59 10.99
N HIS A 32 -2.15 -1.72 11.66
CA HIS A 32 -3.30 -2.58 11.41
C HIS A 32 -4.33 -2.39 12.51
N ASP A 33 -5.41 -1.70 12.20
CA ASP A 33 -6.44 -1.34 13.16
C ASP A 33 -7.10 -2.57 13.82
N ARG A 34 -7.22 -2.51 15.14
CA ARG A 34 -7.91 -3.48 15.97
C ARG A 34 -8.89 -2.76 16.86
N PHE A 35 -10.08 -3.33 16.99
CA PHE A 35 -11.16 -2.76 17.79
C PHE A 35 -11.75 -3.80 18.72
N GLU A 36 -12.20 -3.36 19.90
CA GLU A 36 -13.00 -4.19 20.78
C GLU A 36 -14.29 -4.64 20.10
N TRP A 37 -14.66 -5.92 20.27
CA TRP A 37 -15.85 -6.46 19.61
C TRP A 37 -17.13 -5.72 19.97
N GLY A 38 -17.28 -5.29 21.22
CA GLY A 38 -18.45 -4.51 21.64
C GLY A 38 -18.61 -3.19 20.87
N LEU A 39 -17.50 -2.51 20.57
CA LEU A 39 -17.52 -1.31 19.74
C LEU A 39 -17.91 -1.64 18.30
N VAL A 40 -17.29 -2.66 17.70
CA VAL A 40 -17.60 -3.08 16.34
C VAL A 40 -19.09 -3.42 16.18
N GLU A 41 -19.62 -4.25 17.09
CA GLU A 41 -21.01 -4.66 17.07
C GLU A 41 -21.98 -3.48 17.23
N SER A 42 -21.62 -2.48 18.04
CA SER A 42 -22.45 -1.28 18.23
C SER A 42 -22.53 -0.41 16.96
N VAL A 43 -21.49 -0.45 16.11
CA VAL A 43 -21.39 0.37 14.88
C VAL A 43 -21.95 -0.36 13.66
N VAL A 44 -21.55 -1.62 13.47
CA VAL A 44 -21.87 -2.37 12.24
C VAL A 44 -23.05 -3.33 12.40
N GLN A 45 -23.54 -3.51 13.62
CA GLN A 45 -24.75 -4.30 13.93
C GLN A 45 -24.79 -5.65 13.19
N ASP A 46 -25.83 -5.86 12.35
CA ASP A 46 -26.09 -7.12 11.65
C ASP A 46 -25.15 -7.39 10.44
N LEU A 47 -24.21 -6.49 10.15
CA LEU A 47 -23.27 -6.68 9.06
C LEU A 47 -22.17 -7.72 9.36
N ILE A 48 -21.97 -8.07 10.64
CA ILE A 48 -20.96 -9.05 11.07
C ILE A 48 -21.63 -10.30 11.62
N GLY A 49 -21.55 -11.37 10.85
CA GLY A 49 -22.01 -12.70 11.24
C GLY A 49 -20.92 -13.56 11.88
N PRO A 50 -21.24 -14.83 12.18
CA PRO A 50 -20.29 -15.76 12.79
C PRO A 50 -19.02 -16.01 11.98
N PHE A 51 -19.12 -15.96 10.64
CA PHE A 51 -17.98 -16.16 9.76
C PHE A 51 -17.02 -14.96 9.86
N GLU A 52 -17.52 -13.73 9.76
CA GLU A 52 -16.74 -12.50 9.85
C GLU A 52 -16.06 -12.40 11.23
N LYS A 53 -16.77 -12.75 12.29
CA LYS A 53 -16.18 -12.82 13.64
C LYS A 53 -15.03 -13.81 13.71
N LYS A 54 -15.15 -14.97 13.07
CA LYS A 54 -14.10 -15.98 13.05
C LYS A 54 -12.85 -15.50 12.32
N VAL A 55 -13.00 -14.91 11.12
CA VAL A 55 -11.85 -14.50 10.30
C VAL A 55 -11.20 -13.21 10.78
N ALA A 56 -11.97 -12.31 11.37
CA ALA A 56 -11.46 -11.03 11.86
C ALA A 56 -10.87 -11.11 13.28
N ASN A 57 -11.04 -12.22 13.99
CA ASN A 57 -10.58 -12.33 15.37
C ASN A 57 -9.06 -12.44 15.46
N ASP A 58 -8.45 -11.50 16.18
CA ASP A 58 -7.03 -11.46 16.49
C ASP A 58 -6.85 -11.09 17.97
N GLY A 59 -6.46 -12.06 18.79
CA GLY A 59 -6.26 -11.85 20.23
C GLY A 59 -7.48 -11.30 20.98
N ASN A 60 -8.68 -11.75 20.68
CA ASN A 60 -9.96 -11.24 21.21
C ASN A 60 -10.43 -9.88 20.71
N GLN A 61 -9.78 -9.31 19.71
CA GLN A 61 -10.18 -8.06 19.05
C GLN A 61 -10.56 -8.32 17.60
N CYS A 62 -11.34 -7.41 17.02
CA CYS A 62 -11.63 -7.38 15.60
C CYS A 62 -10.48 -6.70 14.87
N SER A 63 -9.72 -7.43 14.08
CA SER A 63 -8.72 -6.90 13.17
C SER A 63 -9.33 -6.57 11.81
N MET A 64 -9.27 -5.30 11.42
CA MET A 64 -9.77 -4.86 10.12
C MET A 64 -9.00 -5.49 8.96
N SER A 65 -7.70 -5.74 9.14
CA SER A 65 -6.87 -6.42 8.13
C SER A 65 -7.24 -7.88 7.97
N HIS A 66 -7.43 -8.62 9.07
CA HIS A 66 -7.88 -10.01 8.99
C HIS A 66 -9.29 -10.10 8.38
N LEU A 67 -10.20 -9.17 8.70
CA LEU A 67 -11.50 -9.09 8.07
C LEU A 67 -11.37 -8.85 6.56
N GLY A 68 -10.57 -7.88 6.15
CA GLY A 68 -10.33 -7.55 4.75
C GLY A 68 -9.75 -8.74 3.97
N ILE A 69 -8.75 -9.40 4.52
CA ILE A 69 -8.12 -10.60 3.96
C ILE A 69 -9.14 -11.74 3.85
N GLY A 70 -9.92 -11.99 4.90
CA GLY A 70 -10.91 -13.07 4.91
C GLY A 70 -12.07 -12.88 3.93
N MET A 71 -12.33 -11.65 3.53
CA MET A 71 -13.37 -11.30 2.54
C MET A 71 -12.85 -11.23 1.11
N ALA A 72 -11.54 -11.11 0.91
CA ALA A 72 -10.94 -10.96 -0.41
C ALA A 72 -10.61 -12.30 -1.07
N GLY A 73 -10.72 -12.35 -2.41
CA GLY A 73 -10.28 -13.49 -3.20
C GLY A 73 -8.80 -13.46 -3.52
N ASN A 74 -8.21 -12.28 -3.49
CA ASN A 74 -6.77 -12.09 -3.68
C ASN A 74 -6.23 -11.09 -2.68
N VAL A 75 -4.96 -11.27 -2.33
CA VAL A 75 -4.24 -10.37 -1.42
C VAL A 75 -2.93 -9.96 -2.08
N ASN A 76 -2.66 -8.66 -2.10
CA ASN A 76 -1.36 -8.17 -2.56
C ASN A 76 -0.73 -7.17 -1.61
N ALA A 77 0.58 -7.06 -1.71
CA ALA A 77 1.40 -6.04 -1.10
C ALA A 77 1.97 -5.11 -2.18
N VAL A 78 2.36 -3.90 -1.81
CA VAL A 78 2.76 -2.83 -2.74
C VAL A 78 4.24 -2.85 -3.14
N SER A 79 4.99 -3.84 -2.69
CA SER A 79 6.37 -4.13 -3.11
C SER A 79 6.79 -5.53 -2.68
N ILE A 80 7.91 -6.03 -3.20
CA ILE A 80 8.50 -7.32 -2.78
C ILE A 80 8.79 -7.32 -1.28
N LEU A 81 9.48 -6.31 -0.77
CA LEU A 81 9.79 -6.20 0.66
C LEU A 81 8.53 -6.10 1.52
N ASN A 82 7.50 -5.35 1.07
CA ASN A 82 6.24 -5.27 1.80
C ASN A 82 5.53 -6.63 1.84
N ALA A 83 5.60 -7.43 0.76
CA ALA A 83 5.03 -8.77 0.73
C ALA A 83 5.74 -9.72 1.72
N GLU A 84 7.06 -9.67 1.80
CA GLU A 84 7.86 -10.47 2.75
C GLU A 84 7.45 -10.16 4.20
N VAL A 85 7.39 -8.86 4.55
CA VAL A 85 7.00 -8.43 5.89
C VAL A 85 5.54 -8.80 6.20
N ALA A 86 4.63 -8.56 5.27
CA ALA A 86 3.21 -8.87 5.42
C ALA A 86 2.97 -10.38 5.57
N SER A 87 3.71 -11.23 4.86
CA SER A 87 3.63 -12.69 5.01
C SER A 87 4.00 -13.17 6.42
N GLY A 88 4.92 -12.47 7.08
CA GLY A 88 5.23 -12.72 8.49
C GLY A 88 4.11 -12.29 9.45
N MET A 89 3.35 -11.26 9.12
CA MET A 89 2.22 -10.78 9.92
C MET A 89 0.93 -11.57 9.70
N PHE A 90 0.74 -12.14 8.50
CA PHE A 90 -0.45 -12.90 8.11
C PHE A 90 -0.07 -14.30 7.63
N PRO A 91 0.37 -15.19 8.53
CA PRO A 91 0.82 -16.53 8.18
C PRO A 91 -0.29 -17.34 7.49
N GLY A 92 0.08 -18.04 6.42
CA GLY A 92 -0.86 -18.85 5.63
C GLY A 92 -1.65 -18.09 4.55
N VAL A 93 -1.45 -16.78 4.42
CA VAL A 93 -2.04 -15.96 3.34
C VAL A 93 -1.07 -15.87 2.17
N ASP A 94 -1.54 -16.17 0.95
CA ASP A 94 -0.78 -15.94 -0.28
C ASP A 94 -0.81 -14.45 -0.63
N ILE A 95 0.27 -13.74 -0.30
CA ILE A 95 0.39 -12.29 -0.52
C ILE A 95 1.31 -12.03 -1.71
N ARG A 96 0.75 -11.57 -2.81
CA ARG A 96 1.50 -11.31 -4.04
C ARG A 96 2.09 -9.91 -4.06
N PRO A 97 3.38 -9.73 -4.40
CA PRO A 97 3.94 -8.41 -4.58
C PRO A 97 3.47 -7.78 -5.90
N ILE A 98 2.88 -6.61 -5.82
CA ILE A 98 2.56 -5.76 -6.97
C ILE A 98 3.16 -4.38 -6.67
N THR A 99 4.34 -4.12 -7.24
CA THR A 99 5.06 -2.87 -6.98
C THR A 99 4.25 -1.68 -7.50
N ASN A 100 4.05 -0.69 -6.63
CA ASN A 100 3.40 0.56 -7.01
C ASN A 100 4.14 1.26 -8.15
N GLY A 101 3.39 1.78 -9.10
CA GLY A 101 3.92 2.72 -10.09
C GLY A 101 4.31 4.04 -9.43
N VAL A 102 5.39 4.65 -9.90
CA VAL A 102 5.87 5.96 -9.44
C VAL A 102 5.92 6.90 -10.63
N HIS A 103 5.24 8.05 -10.52
CA HIS A 103 5.42 9.14 -11.47
C HIS A 103 6.63 9.96 -11.04
N HIS A 104 7.81 9.54 -11.48
CA HIS A 104 9.10 10.10 -11.07
C HIS A 104 9.19 11.64 -11.19
N PRO A 105 8.63 12.31 -12.24
CA PRO A 105 8.71 13.77 -12.31
C PRO A 105 8.01 14.49 -11.14
N THR A 106 7.00 13.89 -10.53
CA THR A 106 6.31 14.47 -9.36
C THR A 106 7.19 14.44 -8.10
N TRP A 107 8.06 13.44 -7.97
CA TRP A 107 8.86 13.23 -6.75
C TRP A 107 10.27 13.82 -6.81
N VAL A 108 10.71 14.25 -7.99
CA VAL A 108 12.01 14.91 -8.16
C VAL A 108 11.89 16.38 -7.76
N SER A 109 12.82 16.87 -6.94
CA SER A 109 12.86 18.27 -6.56
C SER A 109 13.11 19.19 -7.77
N PRO A 110 12.63 20.45 -7.76
CA PRO A 110 12.84 21.36 -8.88
C PRO A 110 14.32 21.58 -9.25
N THR A 111 15.21 21.54 -8.27
CA THR A 111 16.66 21.71 -8.47
C THR A 111 17.26 20.50 -9.18
N MET A 112 16.90 19.28 -8.75
CA MET A 112 17.32 18.06 -9.43
C MET A 112 16.68 17.92 -10.81
N ALA A 113 15.41 18.32 -10.96
CA ALA A 113 14.73 18.28 -12.24
C ALA A 113 15.46 19.14 -13.30
N ARG A 114 15.95 20.34 -12.92
CA ARG A 114 16.78 21.17 -13.82
C ARG A 114 18.08 20.46 -14.21
N LEU A 115 18.78 19.86 -13.26
CA LEU A 115 19.99 19.08 -13.56
C LEU A 115 19.71 17.93 -14.53
N TYR A 116 18.62 17.20 -14.31
CA TYR A 116 18.21 16.11 -15.21
C TYR A 116 17.80 16.63 -16.60
N ASP A 117 17.13 17.79 -16.67
CA ASP A 117 16.81 18.44 -17.96
C ASP A 117 18.06 18.84 -18.75
N GLU A 118 19.15 19.22 -18.05
CA GLU A 118 20.43 19.59 -18.63
C GLU A 118 21.24 18.34 -19.08
N GLU A 119 21.26 17.27 -18.31
CA GLU A 119 22.23 16.18 -18.46
C GLU A 119 21.61 14.81 -18.81
N LEU A 120 20.30 14.60 -18.56
CA LEU A 120 19.58 13.34 -18.82
C LEU A 120 18.35 13.57 -19.71
N GLN A 121 18.58 13.75 -21.01
CA GLN A 121 17.50 14.03 -21.93
C GLN A 121 16.45 12.90 -21.98
N GLY A 122 15.16 13.26 -21.94
CA GLY A 122 14.07 12.31 -22.03
C GLY A 122 13.62 11.71 -20.70
N TRP A 123 14.30 11.99 -19.59
CA TRP A 123 13.98 11.42 -18.26
C TRP A 123 12.52 11.67 -17.82
N ARG A 124 11.87 12.75 -18.27
CA ARG A 124 10.48 13.06 -17.87
C ARG A 124 9.46 12.10 -18.47
N SER A 125 9.75 11.58 -19.66
CA SER A 125 8.86 10.66 -20.40
C SER A 125 9.26 9.19 -20.25
N ASP A 126 10.52 8.93 -19.93
CA ASP A 126 11.06 7.58 -19.74
C ASP A 126 11.91 7.53 -18.46
N GLY A 127 11.34 6.91 -17.42
CA GLY A 127 12.02 6.74 -16.14
C GLY A 127 13.27 5.84 -16.20
N SER A 128 13.44 5.03 -17.25
CA SER A 128 14.63 4.19 -17.42
C SER A 128 15.89 5.00 -17.65
N VAL A 129 15.78 6.22 -18.17
CA VAL A 129 16.90 7.16 -18.33
C VAL A 129 17.56 7.50 -16.98
N LEU A 130 16.82 7.44 -15.88
CA LEU A 130 17.38 7.66 -14.55
C LEU A 130 18.37 6.59 -14.11
N LEU A 131 18.46 5.44 -14.80
CA LEU A 131 19.51 4.45 -14.57
C LEU A 131 20.89 4.99 -14.96
N GLU A 132 20.93 6.03 -15.81
CA GLU A 132 22.17 6.71 -16.22
C GLU A 132 22.58 7.82 -15.25
N ALA A 133 21.87 8.01 -14.12
CA ALA A 133 22.17 9.07 -13.15
C ALA A 133 23.63 9.02 -12.56
N GLY A 134 24.32 7.90 -12.71
CA GLY A 134 25.76 7.80 -12.40
C GLY A 134 26.67 8.61 -13.32
N THR A 135 26.17 9.10 -14.45
CA THR A 135 26.92 9.94 -15.41
C THR A 135 26.81 11.45 -15.12
N LEU A 136 25.94 11.83 -14.18
CA LEU A 136 25.75 13.25 -13.82
C LEU A 136 27.05 13.89 -13.33
N SER A 137 27.26 15.16 -13.71
CA SER A 137 28.45 15.91 -13.30
C SER A 137 28.43 16.18 -11.76
N GLU A 138 29.60 16.01 -11.12
CA GLU A 138 29.73 16.33 -9.68
C GLU A 138 29.36 17.79 -9.38
N THR A 139 29.79 18.73 -10.23
CA THR A 139 29.48 20.14 -10.08
C THR A 139 27.98 20.44 -10.21
N GLY A 140 27.28 19.74 -11.11
CA GLY A 140 25.83 19.80 -11.24
C GLY A 140 25.10 19.30 -9.99
N LEU A 141 25.55 18.17 -9.47
CA LEU A 141 25.02 17.56 -8.23
C LEU A 141 25.25 18.47 -7.00
N GLU A 142 26.45 19.03 -6.85
CA GLU A 142 26.77 19.95 -5.73
C GLU A 142 25.91 21.23 -5.81
N ARG A 143 25.75 21.80 -7.01
CA ARG A 143 24.87 22.94 -7.25
C ARG A 143 23.43 22.62 -6.84
N ALA A 144 22.85 21.55 -7.39
CA ALA A 144 21.47 21.17 -7.13
C ALA A 144 21.20 20.88 -5.63
N ARG A 145 22.15 20.25 -4.93
CA ARG A 145 22.06 20.00 -3.49
C ARG A 145 22.16 21.30 -2.67
N SER A 146 23.06 22.20 -3.04
CA SER A 146 23.24 23.49 -2.37
C SER A 146 21.97 24.34 -2.47
N GLU A 147 21.42 24.46 -3.67
CA GLU A 147 20.17 25.18 -3.94
C GLU A 147 18.98 24.54 -3.17
N SER A 148 18.87 23.21 -3.17
CA SER A 148 17.81 22.51 -2.40
C SER A 148 17.89 22.81 -0.91
N ARG A 149 19.10 22.86 -0.33
CA ARG A 149 19.30 23.20 1.09
C ARG A 149 18.96 24.65 1.41
N ALA A 150 19.18 25.56 0.47
CA ALA A 150 18.88 26.98 0.66
C ALA A 150 17.36 27.24 0.78
N VAL A 151 16.54 26.44 0.11
CA VAL A 151 15.07 26.55 0.18
C VAL A 151 14.51 26.02 1.53
N LEU A 152 15.26 25.19 2.24
CA LEU A 152 14.84 24.60 3.53
C LEU A 152 15.19 25.49 4.74
N ARG A 153 15.86 26.62 4.53
CA ARG A 153 16.25 27.59 5.57
C ARG A 153 15.36 28.81 5.57
#